data_f36b3487043a55adbda662509eeebf20
#
_entry.id   f36b3487043a55adbda662509eeebf20
#
_cell.length_a   1.000
_cell.length_b   1.000
_cell.length_c   1.000
_cell.angle_alpha   90.00
_cell.angle_beta   90.00
_cell.angle_gamma   90.00
#
_symmetry.space_group_name_H-M   'P 1'
#
loop_
_entity.id
_entity.type
_entity.pdbx_description
1 polymer ?
#
loop_
_entity_poly.entity_id
_entity_poly.type
_entity_poly.pdbx_seq_one_letter_code
_entity_poly.pdbx_strand_id
1 'polypeptide(L)'
;MPSTKEIRGKIKSVQNTRKITKAMEMVAASKMRKAQDRMHAARPYGDKIRVICSHLARANVTDYSHPFLTSPEGAKKVGIILVSTDKGLAGALNTNIQHMLLQRFRDWSAEGVQVEASALGNKGLGFLQRIGVPVISQAVQLGDRPSLDRLIGAIQVQIEAFKEHKVDKVYLCYTRFVNAMKQI
;
A
#
# COMPACT_ATOMS: atom_id res chain seq x y z
N MET A 1 44.07 6.54 21.30
CA MET A 1 43.19 7.72 21.21
C MET A 1 43.15 8.20 19.76
N PRO A 2 41.96 8.60 19.22
CA PRO A 2 41.91 9.11 17.84
C PRO A 2 42.71 10.40 17.72
N SER A 3 43.40 10.59 16.59
CA SER A 3 44.23 11.78 16.39
C SER A 3 43.33 13.02 16.16
N THR A 4 43.85 14.23 16.49
CA THR A 4 43.12 15.50 16.26
C THR A 4 42.71 15.67 14.80
N LYS A 5 43.51 15.17 13.84
CA LYS A 5 43.16 15.16 12.41
C LYS A 5 41.96 14.29 12.09
N GLU A 6 41.86 13.11 12.73
CA GLU A 6 40.73 12.17 12.57
C GLU A 6 39.45 12.75 13.13
N ILE A 7 39.51 13.38 14.31
CA ILE A 7 38.35 14.06 14.94
C ILE A 7 37.87 15.20 14.04
N ARG A 8 38.75 16.05 13.51
CA ARG A 8 38.38 17.11 12.56
C ARG A 8 37.72 16.55 11.30
N GLY A 9 38.26 15.43 10.76
CA GLY A 9 37.65 14.73 9.62
C GLY A 9 36.25 14.25 9.91
N LYS A 10 36.02 13.64 11.08
CA LYS A 10 34.66 13.19 11.53
C LYS A 10 33.69 14.37 11.69
N ILE A 11 34.11 15.48 12.29
CA ILE A 11 33.32 16.69 12.43
C ILE A 11 32.88 17.22 11.05
N LYS A 12 33.82 17.35 10.09
CA LYS A 12 33.50 17.79 8.73
C LYS A 12 32.50 16.86 8.02
N SER A 13 32.68 15.54 8.16
CA SER A 13 31.79 14.54 7.61
C SER A 13 30.37 14.67 8.17
N VAL A 14 30.23 14.79 9.50
CA VAL A 14 28.92 14.98 10.16
C VAL A 14 28.27 16.30 9.73
N GLN A 15 29.03 17.38 9.62
CA GLN A 15 28.51 18.66 9.13
C GLN A 15 28.00 18.56 7.68
N ASN A 16 28.70 17.84 6.82
CA ASN A 16 28.25 17.61 5.44
C ASN A 16 26.98 16.76 5.41
N THR A 17 26.93 15.68 6.19
CA THR A 17 25.72 14.84 6.32
C THR A 17 24.53 15.66 6.80
N ARG A 18 24.72 16.54 7.82
CA ARG A 18 23.68 17.46 8.30
C ARG A 18 23.16 18.36 7.19
N LYS A 19 24.03 18.93 6.36
CA LYS A 19 23.62 19.79 5.23
C LYS A 19 22.78 19.02 4.22
N ILE A 20 23.22 17.80 3.88
CA ILE A 20 22.51 16.93 2.93
C ILE A 20 21.13 16.54 3.48
N THR A 21 21.06 16.09 4.74
CA THR A 21 19.78 15.68 5.35
C THR A 21 18.82 16.85 5.47
N LYS A 22 19.30 18.06 5.78
CA LYS A 22 18.45 19.26 5.81
C LYS A 22 17.91 19.63 4.43
N ALA A 23 18.70 19.51 3.39
CA ALA A 23 18.24 19.71 2.01
C ALA A 23 17.19 18.65 1.60
N MET A 24 17.43 17.38 1.97
CA MET A 24 16.46 16.29 1.73
C MET A 24 15.13 16.52 2.48
N GLU A 25 15.19 17.01 3.72
CA GLU A 25 13.99 17.36 4.50
C GLU A 25 13.14 18.41 3.78
N MET A 26 13.77 19.50 3.28
CA MET A 26 13.05 20.56 2.56
C MET A 26 12.39 20.04 1.28
N VAL A 27 13.11 19.22 0.49
CA VAL A 27 12.57 18.60 -0.72
C VAL A 27 11.43 17.65 -0.39
N ALA A 28 11.58 16.81 0.65
CA ALA A 28 10.54 15.87 1.08
C ALA A 28 9.29 16.60 1.59
N ALA A 29 9.44 17.67 2.36
CA ALA A 29 8.33 18.50 2.83
C ALA A 29 7.52 19.10 1.67
N SER A 30 8.20 19.64 0.63
CA SER A 30 7.54 20.15 -0.57
C SER A 30 6.77 19.06 -1.33
N LYS A 31 7.36 17.86 -1.48
CA LYS A 31 6.72 16.72 -2.13
C LYS A 31 5.51 16.22 -1.34
N MET A 32 5.65 16.15 -0.02
CA MET A 32 4.55 15.74 0.87
C MET A 32 3.36 16.69 0.78
N ARG A 33 3.58 18.01 0.80
CA ARG A 33 2.52 19.00 0.62
C ARG A 33 1.76 18.80 -0.69
N LYS A 34 2.47 18.67 -1.81
CA LYS A 34 1.86 18.38 -3.12
C LYS A 34 1.07 17.06 -3.15
N ALA A 35 1.52 16.04 -2.43
CA ALA A 35 0.80 14.77 -2.31
C ALA A 35 -0.47 14.91 -1.46
N GLN A 36 -0.40 15.66 -0.35
CA GLN A 36 -1.57 15.99 0.48
C GLN A 36 -2.63 16.76 -0.28
N ASP A 37 -2.24 17.80 -1.04
CA ASP A 37 -3.16 18.59 -1.86
C ASP A 37 -3.92 17.71 -2.86
N ARG A 38 -3.21 16.80 -3.53
CA ARG A 38 -3.83 15.83 -4.46
C ARG A 38 -4.77 14.84 -3.76
N MET A 39 -4.35 14.33 -2.62
CA MET A 39 -5.18 13.41 -1.82
C MET A 39 -6.46 14.12 -1.34
N HIS A 40 -6.36 15.36 -0.86
CA HIS A 40 -7.52 16.14 -0.45
C HIS A 40 -8.48 16.43 -1.60
N ALA A 41 -7.96 16.70 -2.80
CA ALA A 41 -8.78 16.89 -4.00
C ALA A 41 -9.50 15.58 -4.43
N ALA A 42 -8.87 14.42 -4.28
CA ALA A 42 -9.45 13.14 -4.69
C ALA A 42 -10.38 12.51 -3.63
N ARG A 43 -10.18 12.82 -2.34
CA ARG A 43 -10.92 12.20 -1.21
C ARG A 43 -12.45 12.32 -1.34
N PRO A 44 -13.05 13.48 -1.65
CA PRO A 44 -14.51 13.60 -1.75
C PRO A 44 -15.11 12.66 -2.80
N TYR A 45 -14.40 12.45 -3.91
CA TYR A 45 -14.83 11.51 -4.94
C TYR A 45 -14.84 10.06 -4.44
N GLY A 46 -13.75 9.63 -3.79
CA GLY A 46 -13.67 8.29 -3.22
C GLY A 46 -14.72 8.03 -2.13
N ASP A 47 -14.99 9.03 -1.28
CA ASP A 47 -16.01 8.91 -0.23
C ASP A 47 -17.43 8.82 -0.82
N LYS A 48 -17.73 9.59 -1.87
CA LYS A 48 -19.03 9.51 -2.58
C LYS A 48 -19.23 8.18 -3.27
N ILE A 49 -18.22 7.64 -3.95
CA ILE A 49 -18.32 6.30 -4.58
C ILE A 49 -18.61 5.24 -3.52
N ARG A 50 -17.93 5.25 -2.37
CA ARG A 50 -18.20 4.30 -1.28
C ARG A 50 -19.65 4.35 -0.80
N VAL A 51 -20.21 5.55 -0.66
CA VAL A 51 -21.61 5.72 -0.28
C VAL A 51 -22.54 5.13 -1.33
N ILE A 52 -22.29 5.42 -2.62
CA ILE A 52 -23.09 4.86 -3.74
C ILE A 52 -23.01 3.33 -3.75
N CYS A 53 -21.83 2.75 -3.67
CA CYS A 53 -21.63 1.30 -3.62
C CYS A 53 -22.35 0.68 -2.39
N SER A 54 -22.30 1.34 -1.23
CA SER A 54 -23.02 0.89 -0.03
C SER A 54 -24.55 0.91 -0.21
N HIS A 55 -25.08 1.91 -0.89
CA HIS A 55 -26.51 1.98 -1.20
C HIS A 55 -26.91 0.89 -2.19
N LEU A 56 -26.13 0.68 -3.25
CA LEU A 56 -26.37 -0.39 -4.22
C LEU A 56 -26.36 -1.78 -3.55
N ALA A 57 -25.38 -2.03 -2.68
CA ALA A 57 -25.30 -3.30 -1.95
C ALA A 57 -26.49 -3.55 -1.01
N ARG A 58 -27.16 -2.49 -0.52
CA ARG A 58 -28.32 -2.57 0.37
C ARG A 58 -29.66 -2.55 -0.37
N ALA A 59 -29.67 -2.13 -1.63
CA ALA A 59 -30.91 -1.90 -2.38
C ALA A 59 -31.71 -3.15 -2.72
N ASN A 60 -31.20 -4.37 -2.42
CA ASN A 60 -31.87 -5.67 -2.66
C ASN A 60 -32.64 -5.69 -4.00
N VAL A 61 -31.98 -5.28 -5.09
CA VAL A 61 -32.61 -5.32 -6.41
C VAL A 61 -32.71 -6.78 -6.82
N THR A 62 -33.91 -7.34 -6.75
CA THR A 62 -34.18 -8.76 -6.95
C THR A 62 -33.81 -9.26 -8.35
N ASP A 63 -33.77 -8.38 -9.34
CA ASP A 63 -33.55 -8.73 -10.75
C ASP A 63 -32.09 -8.47 -11.21
N TYR A 64 -31.23 -7.97 -10.36
CA TYR A 64 -29.83 -7.65 -10.73
C TYR A 64 -28.83 -8.24 -9.73
N SER A 65 -28.10 -9.25 -10.16
CA SER A 65 -26.97 -9.82 -9.41
C SER A 65 -25.65 -9.44 -10.08
N HIS A 66 -24.75 -8.80 -9.32
CA HIS A 66 -23.42 -8.49 -9.80
C HIS A 66 -22.38 -9.16 -8.90
N PRO A 67 -21.31 -9.76 -9.45
CA PRO A 67 -20.28 -10.46 -8.66
C PRO A 67 -19.71 -9.64 -7.51
N PHE A 68 -19.58 -8.34 -7.66
CA PHE A 68 -19.05 -7.44 -6.61
C PHE A 68 -20.04 -7.13 -5.49
N LEU A 69 -21.30 -7.48 -5.63
CA LEU A 69 -22.34 -7.28 -4.60
C LEU A 69 -22.63 -8.56 -3.80
N THR A 70 -22.11 -9.70 -4.27
CA THR A 70 -22.24 -10.99 -3.58
C THR A 70 -20.99 -11.24 -2.74
N SER A 71 -21.18 -11.60 -1.47
CA SER A 71 -20.08 -12.02 -0.60
C SER A 71 -20.22 -13.52 -0.32
N PRO A 72 -19.37 -14.39 -0.88
CA PRO A 72 -19.44 -15.81 -0.56
C PRO A 72 -19.15 -16.03 0.92
N GLU A 73 -19.92 -16.88 1.56
CA GLU A 73 -19.63 -17.37 2.91
C GLU A 73 -18.46 -18.35 2.86
N GLY A 74 -17.51 -18.23 3.81
CA GLY A 74 -16.39 -19.17 3.92
C GLY A 74 -15.35 -19.02 2.79
N ALA A 75 -14.77 -17.84 2.64
CA ALA A 75 -13.70 -17.62 1.66
C ALA A 75 -12.54 -18.60 1.86
N LYS A 76 -12.21 -19.38 0.82
CA LYS A 76 -11.10 -20.33 0.80
C LYS A 76 -9.85 -19.74 0.14
N LYS A 77 -10.02 -18.75 -0.72
CA LYS A 77 -8.94 -18.08 -1.41
C LYS A 77 -9.13 -16.57 -1.42
N VAL A 78 -8.10 -15.85 -1.05
CA VAL A 78 -8.12 -14.39 -0.86
C VAL A 78 -7.06 -13.73 -1.72
N GLY A 79 -7.47 -12.70 -2.47
CA GLY A 79 -6.59 -11.79 -3.19
C GLY A 79 -6.26 -10.56 -2.32
N ILE A 80 -5.00 -10.11 -2.36
CA ILE A 80 -4.56 -8.91 -1.65
C ILE A 80 -3.92 -7.94 -2.63
N ILE A 81 -4.31 -6.68 -2.57
CA ILE A 81 -3.61 -5.58 -3.22
C ILE A 81 -2.88 -4.80 -2.13
N LEU A 82 -1.56 -4.99 -2.04
CA LEU A 82 -0.72 -4.32 -1.05
C LEU A 82 -0.12 -3.04 -1.62
N VAL A 83 -0.46 -1.90 -1.00
CA VAL A 83 0.12 -0.59 -1.34
C VAL A 83 1.26 -0.27 -0.38
N SER A 84 2.44 -0.02 -0.92
CA SER A 84 3.65 0.32 -0.17
C SER A 84 4.47 1.40 -0.89
N THR A 85 5.58 1.82 -0.29
CA THR A 85 6.50 2.74 -0.94
C THR A 85 7.50 2.01 -1.85
N ASP A 86 8.01 2.71 -2.88
CA ASP A 86 9.13 2.21 -3.67
C ASP A 86 10.46 2.37 -2.93
N LYS A 87 10.60 3.46 -2.17
CA LYS A 87 11.85 3.85 -1.50
C LYS A 87 11.74 3.68 0.01
N GLY A 88 12.87 3.57 0.67
CA GLY A 88 12.97 3.61 2.13
C GLY A 88 12.89 5.02 2.70
N LEU A 89 13.36 5.18 3.94
CA LEU A 89 13.34 6.43 4.69
C LEU A 89 11.92 6.97 4.93
N ALA A 90 10.96 6.06 5.07
CA ALA A 90 9.55 6.35 5.33
C ALA A 90 9.13 6.05 6.78
N GLY A 91 10.08 6.03 7.72
CA GLY A 91 9.81 5.65 9.11
C GLY A 91 9.19 4.25 9.21
N ALA A 92 8.21 4.09 10.07
CA ALA A 92 7.51 2.83 10.30
C ALA A 92 6.36 2.53 9.31
N LEU A 93 6.15 3.38 8.29
CA LEU A 93 5.02 3.27 7.37
C LEU A 93 4.84 1.87 6.79
N ASN A 94 5.90 1.34 6.14
CA ASN A 94 5.84 0.00 5.55
C ASN A 94 5.85 -1.09 6.63
N THR A 95 6.61 -0.91 7.69
CA THR A 95 6.72 -1.91 8.78
C THR A 95 5.38 -2.13 9.47
N ASN A 96 4.62 -1.07 9.74
CA ASN A 96 3.31 -1.18 10.39
C ASN A 96 2.32 -2.00 9.57
N ILE A 97 2.19 -1.74 8.28
CA ILE A 97 1.29 -2.50 7.40
C ILE A 97 1.77 -3.96 7.23
N GLN A 98 3.10 -4.18 7.15
CA GLN A 98 3.68 -5.52 7.05
C GLN A 98 3.41 -6.34 8.31
N HIS A 99 3.52 -5.75 9.50
CA HIS A 99 3.19 -6.43 10.77
C HIS A 99 1.72 -6.81 10.85
N MET A 100 0.82 -5.91 10.48
CA MET A 100 -0.62 -6.20 10.44
C MET A 100 -0.92 -7.34 9.46
N LEU A 101 -0.31 -7.33 8.27
CA LEU A 101 -0.50 -8.39 7.28
C LEU A 101 0.07 -9.73 7.73
N LEU A 102 1.23 -9.76 8.40
CA LEU A 102 1.80 -11.00 8.95
C LEU A 102 0.86 -11.67 9.96
N GLN A 103 0.22 -10.90 10.82
CA GLN A 103 -0.78 -11.43 11.74
C GLN A 103 -1.97 -12.02 10.96
N ARG A 104 -2.49 -11.29 9.99
CA ARG A 104 -3.61 -11.73 9.17
C ARG A 104 -3.28 -12.99 8.34
N PHE A 105 -2.08 -13.08 7.81
CA PHE A 105 -1.63 -14.27 7.08
C PHE A 105 -1.54 -15.52 7.97
N ARG A 106 -1.13 -15.36 9.24
CA ARG A 106 -1.14 -16.45 10.21
C ARG A 106 -2.56 -16.94 10.50
N ASP A 107 -3.50 -16.00 10.70
CA ASP A 107 -4.91 -16.32 10.93
C ASP A 107 -5.47 -17.09 9.73
N TRP A 108 -5.30 -16.58 8.52
CA TRP A 108 -5.75 -17.25 7.30
C TRP A 108 -5.08 -18.61 7.06
N SER A 109 -3.80 -18.72 7.35
CA SER A 109 -3.09 -20.00 7.26
C SER A 109 -3.66 -21.03 8.23
N ALA A 110 -4.00 -20.62 9.46
CA ALA A 110 -4.64 -21.49 10.44
C ALA A 110 -6.06 -21.91 10.01
N GLU A 111 -6.78 -21.05 9.28
CA GLU A 111 -8.10 -21.33 8.71
C GLU A 111 -8.03 -22.10 7.37
N GLY A 112 -6.84 -22.41 6.87
CA GLY A 112 -6.63 -23.10 5.58
C GLY A 112 -6.93 -22.23 4.35
N VAL A 113 -6.97 -20.90 4.52
CA VAL A 113 -7.24 -19.95 3.44
C VAL A 113 -5.97 -19.71 2.62
N GLN A 114 -6.06 -19.88 1.32
CA GLN A 114 -4.98 -19.56 0.39
C GLN A 114 -4.95 -18.06 0.11
N VAL A 115 -3.75 -17.51 -0.02
CA VAL A 115 -3.56 -16.07 -0.29
C VAL A 115 -2.70 -15.88 -1.52
N GLU A 116 -3.14 -15.00 -2.42
CA GLU A 116 -2.33 -14.47 -3.52
C GLU A 116 -2.32 -12.94 -3.44
N ALA A 117 -1.29 -12.30 -3.98
CA ALA A 117 -1.12 -10.87 -3.80
C ALA A 117 -0.73 -10.14 -5.09
N SER A 118 -1.14 -8.87 -5.17
CA SER A 118 -0.64 -7.87 -6.10
C SER A 118 0.11 -6.80 -5.33
N ALA A 119 1.32 -6.46 -5.76
CA ALA A 119 2.18 -5.50 -5.07
C ALA A 119 2.21 -4.16 -5.79
N LEU A 120 1.83 -3.10 -5.10
CA LEU A 120 2.01 -1.71 -5.54
C LEU A 120 3.12 -1.08 -4.69
N GLY A 121 4.31 -0.90 -5.29
CA GLY A 121 5.51 -0.41 -4.61
C GLY A 121 6.51 -1.52 -4.24
N ASN A 122 7.79 -1.17 -4.37
CA ASN A 122 8.89 -2.13 -4.27
C ASN A 122 9.07 -2.72 -2.85
N LYS A 123 8.74 -1.96 -1.79
CA LYS A 123 8.89 -2.43 -0.41
C LYS A 123 7.89 -3.52 -0.04
N GLY A 124 6.66 -3.43 -0.58
CA GLY A 124 5.63 -4.46 -0.43
C GLY A 124 5.97 -5.72 -1.24
N LEU A 125 6.45 -5.54 -2.47
CA LEU A 125 6.90 -6.65 -3.31
C LEU A 125 7.98 -7.49 -2.60
N GLY A 126 9.06 -6.86 -2.14
CA GLY A 126 10.13 -7.56 -1.45
C GLY A 126 9.70 -8.21 -0.13
N PHE A 127 8.69 -7.65 0.55
CA PHE A 127 8.09 -8.26 1.73
C PHE A 127 7.32 -9.53 1.36
N LEU A 128 6.40 -9.48 0.41
CA LEU A 128 5.59 -10.62 -0.03
C LEU A 128 6.45 -11.78 -0.52
N GLN A 129 7.47 -11.49 -1.33
CA GLN A 129 8.43 -12.49 -1.82
C GLN A 129 9.20 -13.17 -0.66
N ARG A 130 9.61 -12.39 0.35
CA ARG A 130 10.35 -12.94 1.51
C ARG A 130 9.52 -13.88 2.36
N ILE A 131 8.22 -13.64 2.48
CA ILE A 131 7.31 -14.50 3.26
C ILE A 131 6.68 -15.62 2.42
N GLY A 132 7.04 -15.71 1.12
CA GLY A 132 6.59 -16.79 0.23
C GLY A 132 5.14 -16.68 -0.23
N VAL A 133 4.51 -15.50 -0.16
CA VAL A 133 3.16 -15.29 -0.71
C VAL A 133 3.25 -15.14 -2.24
N PRO A 134 2.47 -15.91 -3.02
CA PRO A 134 2.43 -15.80 -4.46
C PRO A 134 2.04 -14.40 -4.93
N VAL A 135 2.91 -13.75 -5.71
CA VAL A 135 2.65 -12.43 -6.28
C VAL A 135 2.23 -12.61 -7.75
N ILE A 136 0.96 -12.34 -8.04
CA ILE A 136 0.37 -12.53 -9.38
C ILE A 136 0.52 -11.31 -10.28
N SER A 137 0.70 -10.13 -9.69
CA SER A 137 0.95 -8.89 -10.43
C SER A 137 1.70 -7.87 -9.58
N GLN A 138 2.40 -6.96 -10.25
CA GLN A 138 3.15 -5.91 -9.56
C GLN A 138 3.21 -4.61 -10.36
N ALA A 139 3.23 -3.48 -9.65
CA ALA A 139 3.57 -2.18 -10.18
C ALA A 139 4.60 -1.52 -9.26
N VAL A 140 5.82 -1.36 -9.75
CA VAL A 140 6.95 -0.80 -9.01
C VAL A 140 7.54 0.40 -9.74
N GLN A 141 8.44 1.14 -9.07
CA GLN A 141 9.06 2.35 -9.61
C GLN A 141 8.01 3.39 -10.03
N LEU A 142 6.96 3.52 -9.23
CA LEU A 142 5.82 4.41 -9.49
C LEU A 142 6.20 5.90 -9.38
N GLY A 143 7.31 6.20 -8.72
CA GLY A 143 7.81 7.55 -8.52
C GLY A 143 7.01 8.36 -7.51
N ASP A 144 7.19 9.69 -7.56
CA ASP A 144 6.52 10.63 -6.62
C ASP A 144 5.08 10.97 -7.05
N ARG A 145 4.70 10.59 -8.27
CA ARG A 145 3.37 10.82 -8.84
C ARG A 145 2.92 9.60 -9.63
N PRO A 146 2.37 8.59 -8.93
CA PRO A 146 1.81 7.42 -9.61
C PRO A 146 0.72 7.83 -10.60
N SER A 147 0.78 7.34 -11.83
CA SER A 147 -0.30 7.50 -12.80
C SER A 147 -1.26 6.32 -12.72
N LEU A 148 -2.53 6.56 -13.02
CA LEU A 148 -3.56 5.52 -13.01
C LEU A 148 -3.21 4.38 -13.99
N ASP A 149 -2.71 4.73 -15.18
CA ASP A 149 -2.34 3.77 -16.23
C ASP A 149 -1.32 2.73 -15.75
N ARG A 150 -0.37 3.14 -14.90
CA ARG A 150 0.63 2.23 -14.33
C ARG A 150 0.08 1.33 -13.23
N LEU A 151 -1.03 1.70 -12.61
CA LEU A 151 -1.67 0.96 -11.53
C LEU A 151 -2.75 0.02 -12.04
N ILE A 152 -3.49 0.42 -13.09
CA ILE A 152 -4.64 -0.32 -13.62
C ILE A 152 -4.27 -1.76 -13.93
N GLY A 153 -3.18 -2.00 -14.64
CA GLY A 153 -2.79 -3.36 -15.04
C GLY A 153 -2.61 -4.30 -13.85
N ALA A 154 -1.93 -3.84 -12.80
CA ALA A 154 -1.72 -4.67 -11.61
C ALA A 154 -3.01 -4.90 -10.79
N ILE A 155 -3.91 -3.90 -10.75
CA ILE A 155 -5.19 -4.00 -10.04
C ILE A 155 -6.16 -4.88 -10.84
N GLN A 156 -6.18 -4.76 -12.16
CA GLN A 156 -7.08 -5.50 -13.05
C GLN A 156 -6.91 -6.99 -12.93
N VAL A 157 -5.68 -7.49 -12.78
CA VAL A 157 -5.40 -8.92 -12.58
C VAL A 157 -6.17 -9.48 -11.37
N GLN A 158 -6.21 -8.75 -10.25
CA GLN A 158 -7.00 -9.16 -9.06
C GLN A 158 -8.50 -9.05 -9.29
N ILE A 159 -8.95 -8.04 -10.02
CA ILE A 159 -10.38 -7.88 -10.35
C ILE A 159 -10.84 -9.02 -11.27
N GLU A 160 -10.04 -9.41 -12.25
CA GLU A 160 -10.32 -10.53 -13.14
C GLU A 160 -10.30 -11.85 -12.39
N ALA A 161 -9.30 -12.08 -11.52
CA ALA A 161 -9.27 -13.27 -10.67
C ALA A 161 -10.52 -13.40 -9.79
N PHE A 162 -11.06 -12.28 -9.30
CA PHE A 162 -12.33 -12.27 -8.56
C PHE A 162 -13.53 -12.57 -9.46
N LYS A 163 -13.62 -11.95 -10.65
CA LYS A 163 -14.72 -12.19 -11.60
C LYS A 163 -14.75 -13.65 -12.09
N GLU A 164 -13.58 -14.25 -12.26
CA GLU A 164 -13.42 -15.64 -12.69
C GLU A 164 -13.53 -16.65 -11.53
N HIS A 165 -13.92 -16.20 -10.34
CA HIS A 165 -14.00 -17.02 -9.12
C HIS A 165 -12.70 -17.75 -8.76
N LYS A 166 -11.54 -17.22 -9.18
CA LYS A 166 -10.23 -17.70 -8.75
C LYS A 166 -9.89 -17.29 -7.34
N VAL A 167 -10.45 -16.16 -6.89
CA VAL A 167 -10.43 -15.70 -5.49
C VAL A 167 -11.83 -15.34 -5.04
N ASP A 168 -12.15 -15.61 -3.78
CA ASP A 168 -13.46 -15.37 -3.18
C ASP A 168 -13.62 -13.95 -2.66
N LYS A 169 -12.52 -13.34 -2.23
CA LYS A 169 -12.47 -11.96 -1.68
C LYS A 169 -11.20 -11.27 -2.11
N VAL A 170 -11.28 -9.96 -2.33
CA VAL A 170 -10.11 -9.11 -2.59
C VAL A 170 -10.03 -8.01 -1.54
N TYR A 171 -8.89 -7.90 -0.88
CA TYR A 171 -8.61 -6.86 0.11
C TYR A 171 -7.61 -5.84 -0.42
N LEU A 172 -7.93 -4.56 -0.29
CA LEU A 172 -7.00 -3.47 -0.52
C LEU A 172 -6.34 -3.08 0.82
N CYS A 173 -5.03 -3.32 0.91
CA CYS A 173 -4.23 -3.05 2.10
C CYS A 173 -3.36 -1.82 1.87
N TYR A 174 -3.62 -0.75 2.60
CA TYR A 174 -2.89 0.52 2.49
C TYR A 174 -2.91 1.27 3.81
N THR A 175 -1.94 2.15 4.00
CA THR A 175 -1.92 3.05 5.15
C THR A 175 -2.73 4.31 4.85
N ARG A 176 -3.81 4.52 5.59
CA ARG A 176 -4.67 5.70 5.45
C ARG A 176 -4.06 6.91 6.14
N PHE A 177 -3.85 7.97 5.38
CA PHE A 177 -3.40 9.25 5.92
C PHE A 177 -4.55 9.99 6.62
N VAL A 178 -4.37 10.30 7.90
CA VAL A 178 -5.28 11.14 8.69
C VAL A 178 -4.71 12.55 8.79
N ASN A 179 -3.48 12.66 9.31
CA ASN A 179 -2.71 13.91 9.38
C ASN A 179 -1.22 13.56 9.46
N ALA A 180 -0.36 14.58 9.55
CA ALA A 180 1.09 14.40 9.59
C ALA A 180 1.58 13.54 10.78
N MET A 181 0.81 13.49 11.88
CA MET A 181 1.16 12.73 13.09
C MET A 181 0.45 11.38 13.19
N LYS A 182 -0.66 11.18 12.46
CA LYS A 182 -1.49 9.97 12.55
C LYS A 182 -1.76 9.37 11.18
N GLN A 183 -1.36 8.12 11.02
CA GLN A 183 -1.70 7.23 9.91
C GLN A 183 -2.30 5.94 10.51
N ILE A 184 -3.27 5.34 9.82
CA ILE A 184 -3.99 4.13 10.24
C ILE A 184 -4.12 3.16 9.08
#